data_410f36e37aaffb21ed2aa9dd902bc0b6
#
_entry.id   410f36e37aaffb21ed2aa9dd902bc0b6
#
_cell.length_a   1.000
_cell.length_b   1.000
_cell.length_c   1.000
_cell.angle_alpha   90.00
_cell.angle_beta   90.00
_cell.angle_gamma   90.00
#
_symmetry.space_group_name_H-M   'P 1'
#
loop_
_entity.id
_entity.type
_entity.pdbx_description
1 polymer ?
#
loop_
_entity_poly.entity_id
_entity_poly.type
_entity_poly.pdbx_seq_one_letter_code
_entity_poly.pdbx_strand_id
1 'polypeptide(L)'
;MNEVNGLHHVGHVVRDLGQAMETYRRLGFTVAPPAYPVLPGVSEEAVAVANAHVYFSDGFVELVAVLDANHPPVEARPFPLRVPDDRLPGLAAAIRATVENIRSFADRFEGVHIMIADTSGIDGVASRLTASGVPHGGVHAIQRPVQTEAGTLMEPARYLEISAPDLPLGRVPEGRIGFAQNATAPADRPADHSHPNGAIRLVECVLCVDDASLPEVTRRYGTYFGQEPAVAGQVARFGRAGVTVVGASALGGLLPGERAAGSPAFVAYGVSVRELAATERLLRGNDVPVTRTGPDELFVAALGTAVVFRQEGLRRERGGGLR
;
A
#
# COMPACT_ATOMS: atom_id res chain seq x y z
N MET A 1 0.86 -21.52 13.02
CA MET A 1 0.10 -20.31 13.43
C MET A 1 0.08 -19.36 12.25
N ASN A 2 -1.03 -18.71 11.98
CA ASN A 2 -1.12 -17.81 10.83
C ASN A 2 -0.65 -16.43 11.30
N GLU A 3 0.46 -15.95 10.74
CA GLU A 3 1.23 -14.80 11.22
C GLU A 3 0.80 -13.49 10.55
N VAL A 4 0.00 -13.55 9.47
CA VAL A 4 -0.47 -12.39 8.72
C VAL A 4 -1.75 -11.85 9.34
N ASN A 5 -1.78 -10.56 9.68
CA ASN A 5 -2.88 -9.92 10.42
C ASN A 5 -3.77 -9.04 9.53
N GLY A 6 -3.26 -8.53 8.41
CA GLY A 6 -3.95 -7.62 7.51
C GLY A 6 -3.00 -6.91 6.57
N LEU A 7 -3.41 -5.76 6.08
CA LEU A 7 -2.55 -4.85 5.33
C LEU A 7 -1.81 -3.91 6.29
N HIS A 8 -0.50 -3.77 6.09
CA HIS A 8 0.29 -2.74 6.75
C HIS A 8 0.19 -1.42 5.96
N HIS A 9 0.40 -1.46 4.65
CA HIS A 9 0.20 -0.31 3.78
C HIS A 9 0.10 -0.71 2.30
N VAL A 10 -0.40 0.23 1.52
CA VAL A 10 -0.28 0.23 0.06
C VAL A 10 0.50 1.47 -0.37
N GLY A 11 1.38 1.30 -1.36
CA GLY A 11 2.12 2.41 -1.97
C GLY A 11 1.52 2.76 -3.32
N HIS A 12 0.97 3.97 -3.40
CA HIS A 12 0.42 4.57 -4.60
C HIS A 12 1.52 5.40 -5.26
N VAL A 13 2.08 4.88 -6.33
CA VAL A 13 3.11 5.55 -7.11
C VAL A 13 2.45 6.58 -8.01
N VAL A 14 2.86 7.84 -7.85
CA VAL A 14 2.29 8.99 -8.56
C VAL A 14 3.39 9.76 -9.30
N ARG A 15 3.03 10.47 -10.35
CA ARG A 15 3.97 11.26 -11.14
C ARG A 15 4.21 12.64 -10.53
N ASP A 16 3.17 13.21 -9.93
CA ASP A 16 3.20 14.50 -9.25
C ASP A 16 2.66 14.36 -7.83
N LEU A 17 3.55 14.46 -6.84
CA LEU A 17 3.19 14.30 -5.43
C LEU A 17 2.26 15.43 -4.94
N GLY A 18 2.45 16.65 -5.41
CA GLY A 18 1.62 17.79 -5.04
C GLY A 18 0.18 17.60 -5.53
N GLN A 19 0.00 17.24 -6.79
CA GLN A 19 -1.31 16.94 -7.37
C GLN A 19 -1.96 15.72 -6.67
N ALA A 20 -1.17 14.72 -6.34
CA ALA A 20 -1.68 13.55 -5.62
C ALA A 20 -2.19 13.92 -4.23
N MET A 21 -1.43 14.69 -3.46
CA MET A 21 -1.84 15.18 -2.13
C MET A 21 -3.13 15.99 -2.22
N GLU A 22 -3.26 16.87 -3.20
CA GLU A 22 -4.48 17.66 -3.41
C GLU A 22 -5.68 16.77 -3.76
N THR A 23 -5.48 15.79 -4.64
CA THR A 23 -6.50 14.81 -4.98
C THR A 23 -6.97 14.06 -3.73
N TYR A 24 -6.06 13.58 -2.89
CA TYR A 24 -6.40 12.87 -1.66
C TYR A 24 -7.10 13.76 -0.63
N ARG A 25 -6.70 15.03 -0.50
CA ARG A 25 -7.40 16.01 0.33
C ARG A 25 -8.83 16.24 -0.18
N ARG A 26 -9.03 16.30 -1.49
CA ARG A 26 -10.36 16.41 -2.11
C ARG A 26 -11.22 15.16 -1.88
N LEU A 27 -10.59 13.97 -1.76
CA LEU A 27 -11.27 12.75 -1.30
C LEU A 27 -11.61 12.79 0.20
N GLY A 28 -11.22 13.82 0.92
CA GLY A 28 -11.47 13.99 2.36
C GLY A 28 -10.49 13.24 3.25
N PHE A 29 -9.33 12.88 2.74
CA PHE A 29 -8.26 12.34 3.59
C PHE A 29 -7.42 13.46 4.21
N THR A 30 -6.99 13.27 5.44
CA THR A 30 -5.92 14.05 6.06
C THR A 30 -4.60 13.48 5.55
N VAL A 31 -3.84 14.28 4.78
CA VAL A 31 -2.56 13.88 4.20
C VAL A 31 -1.44 14.51 5.01
N ALA A 32 -0.54 13.70 5.55
CA ALA A 32 0.64 14.18 6.26
C ALA A 32 1.59 14.95 5.32
N PRO A 33 2.34 15.94 5.81
CA PRO A 33 3.32 16.65 5.01
C PRO A 33 4.32 15.69 4.36
N PRO A 34 4.72 15.93 3.10
CA PRO A 34 5.65 15.05 2.41
C PRO A 34 7.06 15.16 3.01
N ALA A 35 7.80 14.06 2.98
CA ALA A 35 9.18 13.99 3.41
C ALA A 35 10.05 13.30 2.35
N TYR A 36 11.33 13.64 2.33
CA TYR A 36 12.31 12.98 1.47
C TYR A 36 13.66 12.84 2.20
N PRO A 37 14.40 11.74 1.98
CA PRO A 37 15.68 11.52 2.60
C PRO A 37 16.75 12.41 1.98
N VAL A 38 17.60 13.00 2.82
CA VAL A 38 18.79 13.76 2.41
C VAL A 38 20.03 13.10 3.00
N LEU A 39 21.04 12.88 2.17
CA LEU A 39 22.34 12.37 2.60
C LEU A 39 23.29 13.53 2.83
N PRO A 40 23.95 13.62 4.01
CA PRO A 40 24.99 14.61 4.26
C PRO A 40 26.14 14.47 3.23
N GLY A 41 26.58 15.58 2.63
CA GLY A 41 27.72 15.60 1.71
C GLY A 41 27.45 15.07 0.29
N VAL A 42 26.23 14.66 -0.02
CA VAL A 42 25.78 14.39 -1.39
C VAL A 42 25.12 15.67 -1.91
N SER A 43 25.49 16.10 -3.12
CA SER A 43 24.92 17.34 -3.71
C SER A 43 23.40 17.30 -3.75
N GLU A 44 22.77 18.48 -3.63
CA GLU A 44 21.31 18.64 -3.70
C GLU A 44 20.69 18.14 -5.02
N GLU A 45 21.49 17.84 -6.02
CA GLU A 45 21.11 17.20 -7.27
C GLU A 45 20.78 15.70 -7.15
N ALA A 46 20.90 15.12 -5.95
CA ALA A 46 20.57 13.72 -5.73
C ALA A 46 19.05 13.53 -5.86
N VAL A 47 18.65 12.89 -6.93
CA VAL A 47 17.27 12.44 -7.14
C VAL A 47 16.85 11.57 -5.96
N ALA A 48 15.80 11.97 -5.28
CA ALA A 48 15.26 11.26 -4.12
C ALA A 48 13.84 10.79 -4.41
N VAL A 49 13.36 9.83 -3.63
CA VAL A 49 11.95 9.49 -3.56
C VAL A 49 11.34 10.29 -2.41
N ALA A 50 10.28 11.03 -2.70
CA ALA A 50 9.47 11.66 -1.68
C ALA A 50 8.21 10.85 -1.44
N ASN A 51 7.75 10.85 -0.20
CA ASN A 51 6.50 10.25 0.18
C ASN A 51 5.66 11.16 1.07
N ALA A 52 4.34 11.01 0.96
CA ALA A 52 3.36 11.55 1.87
C ALA A 52 2.45 10.42 2.33
N HIS A 53 1.87 10.53 3.52
CA HIS A 53 1.12 9.42 4.12
C HIS A 53 -0.30 9.83 4.47
N VAL A 54 -1.22 8.90 4.30
CA VAL A 54 -2.57 8.91 4.87
C VAL A 54 -2.63 7.81 5.91
N TYR A 55 -2.54 8.19 7.19
CA TYR A 55 -2.49 7.24 8.30
C TYR A 55 -3.89 6.87 8.76
N PHE A 56 -4.11 5.59 9.02
CA PHE A 56 -5.31 5.04 9.66
C PHE A 56 -4.97 4.46 11.04
N SER A 57 -5.98 4.00 11.77
CA SER A 57 -5.76 3.25 13.03
C SER A 57 -4.87 2.02 12.83
N ASP A 58 -5.07 1.33 11.72
CA ASP A 58 -4.31 0.15 11.31
C ASP A 58 -3.82 0.38 9.86
N GLY A 59 -2.54 0.64 9.71
CA GLY A 59 -1.93 0.82 8.39
C GLY A 59 -2.02 2.23 7.81
N PHE A 60 -1.61 2.40 6.57
CA PHE A 60 -1.59 3.68 5.87
C PHE A 60 -1.57 3.51 4.34
N VAL A 61 -1.87 4.59 3.63
CA VAL A 61 -1.54 4.73 2.21
C VAL A 61 -0.30 5.62 2.11
N GLU A 62 0.70 5.16 1.38
CA GLU A 62 1.91 5.91 1.05
C GLU A 62 1.78 6.46 -0.38
N LEU A 63 1.76 7.77 -0.55
CA LEU A 63 1.90 8.42 -1.85
C LEU A 63 3.38 8.58 -2.15
N VAL A 64 3.85 8.00 -3.25
CA VAL A 64 5.28 7.89 -3.56
C VAL A 64 5.56 8.51 -4.92
N ALA A 65 6.50 9.43 -4.98
CA ALA A 65 6.97 10.01 -6.24
C ALA A 65 8.49 10.15 -6.26
N VAL A 66 9.06 10.10 -7.45
CA VAL A 66 10.44 10.53 -7.64
C VAL A 66 10.45 12.05 -7.66
N LEU A 67 11.26 12.66 -6.79
CA LEU A 67 11.44 14.10 -6.78
C LEU A 67 12.14 14.55 -8.06
N ASP A 68 11.59 15.59 -8.68
CA ASP A 68 12.38 16.46 -9.52
C ASP A 68 13.15 17.42 -8.60
N ALA A 69 14.47 17.28 -8.57
CA ALA A 69 15.34 18.13 -7.74
C ALA A 69 15.19 19.63 -8.07
N ASN A 70 14.70 19.95 -9.27
CA ASN A 70 14.49 21.33 -9.71
C ASN A 70 13.14 21.90 -9.24
N HIS A 71 12.19 21.03 -8.85
CA HIS A 71 10.84 21.41 -8.45
C HIS A 71 10.35 20.59 -7.27
N PRO A 72 11.01 20.70 -6.07
CA PRO A 72 10.52 19.99 -4.89
C PRO A 72 9.11 20.50 -4.54
N PRO A 73 8.20 19.61 -4.10
CA PRO A 73 6.91 20.06 -3.58
C PRO A 73 7.11 21.11 -2.48
N VAL A 74 6.38 22.21 -2.55
CA VAL A 74 6.55 23.39 -1.66
C VAL A 74 6.50 23.04 -0.17
N GLU A 75 5.80 21.96 0.20
CA GLU A 75 5.66 21.49 1.58
C GLU A 75 6.64 20.37 1.97
N ALA A 76 7.49 19.91 1.04
CA ALA A 76 8.35 18.75 1.30
C ALA A 76 9.46 19.08 2.30
N ARG A 77 9.57 18.24 3.33
CA ARG A 77 10.55 18.41 4.40
C ARG A 77 11.74 17.46 4.17
N PRO A 78 12.99 17.98 4.16
CA PRO A 78 14.17 17.14 4.11
C PRO A 78 14.30 16.36 5.41
N PHE A 79 14.54 15.07 5.30
CA PHE A 79 14.81 14.19 6.43
C PHE A 79 16.28 13.75 6.38
N PRO A 80 17.16 14.28 7.25
CA PRO A 80 18.57 13.94 7.24
C PRO A 80 18.79 12.51 7.72
N LEU A 81 19.32 11.65 6.85
CA LEU A 81 19.73 10.31 7.21
C LEU A 81 21.10 10.37 7.89
N ARG A 82 21.17 9.90 9.13
CA ARG A 82 22.42 9.80 9.88
C ARG A 82 22.89 8.35 9.88
N VAL A 83 23.94 8.06 9.15
CA VAL A 83 24.61 6.76 9.12
C VAL A 83 26.11 6.96 9.26
N PRO A 84 26.86 5.98 9.79
CA PRO A 84 28.31 5.99 9.78
C PRO A 84 28.86 6.13 8.35
N ASP A 85 30.01 6.82 8.21
CA ASP A 85 30.59 7.14 6.90
C ASP A 85 30.89 5.90 6.04
N ASP A 86 31.26 4.80 6.66
CA ASP A 86 31.50 3.51 6.00
C ASP A 86 30.24 2.89 5.38
N ARG A 87 29.05 3.29 5.82
CA ARG A 87 27.76 2.84 5.28
C ARG A 87 27.14 3.79 4.24
N LEU A 88 27.66 5.01 4.12
CA LEU A 88 27.13 6.00 3.16
C LEU A 88 27.09 5.50 1.71
N PRO A 89 28.15 4.83 1.16
CA PRO A 89 28.12 4.35 -0.22
C PRO A 89 27.01 3.32 -0.46
N GLY A 90 26.82 2.40 0.47
CA GLY A 90 25.77 1.38 0.40
C GLY A 90 24.37 1.99 0.47
N LEU A 91 24.16 2.97 1.34
CA LEU A 91 22.90 3.68 1.47
C LEU A 91 22.58 4.50 0.22
N ALA A 92 23.57 5.20 -0.35
CA ALA A 92 23.40 5.94 -1.59
C ALA A 92 23.04 5.01 -2.77
N ALA A 93 23.63 3.81 -2.83
CA ALA A 93 23.26 2.79 -3.81
C ALA A 93 21.83 2.30 -3.62
N ALA A 94 21.38 2.07 -2.38
CA ALA A 94 20.03 1.64 -2.06
C ALA A 94 18.99 2.72 -2.42
N ILE A 95 19.28 4.00 -2.17
CA ILE A 95 18.44 5.13 -2.57
C ILE A 95 18.32 5.17 -4.09
N ARG A 96 19.41 5.07 -4.83
CA ARG A 96 19.36 5.04 -6.31
C ARG A 96 18.51 3.88 -6.84
N ALA A 97 18.71 2.69 -6.31
CA ALA A 97 17.90 1.52 -6.69
C ALA A 97 16.41 1.73 -6.40
N THR A 98 16.07 2.38 -5.27
CA THR A 98 14.69 2.74 -4.95
C THR A 98 14.12 3.74 -5.96
N VAL A 99 14.88 4.79 -6.32
CA VAL A 99 14.49 5.77 -7.34
C VAL A 99 14.21 5.08 -8.69
N GLU A 100 15.11 4.20 -9.14
CA GLU A 100 14.95 3.44 -10.39
C GLU A 100 13.70 2.54 -10.34
N ASN A 101 13.45 1.90 -9.22
CA ASN A 101 12.25 1.09 -9.02
C ASN A 101 10.97 1.93 -9.12
N ILE A 102 10.89 3.06 -8.41
CA ILE A 102 9.71 3.93 -8.45
C ILE A 102 9.51 4.53 -9.84
N ARG A 103 10.58 4.95 -10.54
CA ARG A 103 10.49 5.38 -11.94
C ARG A 103 9.90 4.29 -12.83
N SER A 104 10.42 3.07 -12.73
CA SER A 104 9.94 1.97 -13.56
C SER A 104 8.46 1.63 -13.28
N PHE A 105 7.97 1.85 -12.05
CA PHE A 105 6.55 1.72 -11.74
C PHE A 105 5.74 2.85 -12.38
N ALA A 106 6.17 4.11 -12.22
CA ALA A 106 5.51 5.28 -12.81
C ALA A 106 5.47 5.24 -14.35
N ASP A 107 6.54 4.70 -14.98
CA ASP A 107 6.60 4.49 -16.43
C ASP A 107 5.60 3.43 -16.89
N ARG A 108 5.36 2.42 -16.06
CA ARG A 108 4.37 1.39 -16.35
C ARG A 108 2.95 1.95 -16.33
N PHE A 109 2.55 2.56 -15.23
CA PHE A 109 1.32 3.36 -15.04
C PHE A 109 1.36 4.06 -13.68
N GLU A 110 0.56 5.11 -13.54
CA GLU A 110 0.28 5.75 -12.25
C GLU A 110 -0.75 4.90 -11.49
N GLY A 111 -0.48 4.54 -10.22
CA GLY A 111 -1.36 3.66 -9.48
C GLY A 111 -0.67 2.94 -8.32
N VAL A 112 -1.36 1.99 -7.70
CA VAL A 112 -0.79 1.15 -6.64
C VAL A 112 0.21 0.15 -7.24
N HIS A 113 1.42 0.15 -6.71
CA HIS A 113 2.50 -0.79 -7.08
C HIS A 113 3.14 -1.45 -5.86
N ILE A 114 2.78 -1.04 -4.66
CA ILE A 114 3.36 -1.57 -3.42
C ILE A 114 2.21 -2.09 -2.54
N MET A 115 2.37 -3.31 -2.04
CA MET A 115 1.46 -3.91 -1.07
C MET A 115 2.28 -4.61 0.01
N ILE A 116 2.15 -4.13 1.24
CA ILE A 116 2.86 -4.69 2.40
C ILE A 116 1.82 -5.23 3.38
N ALA A 117 1.96 -6.49 3.73
CA ALA A 117 1.13 -7.14 4.73
C ALA A 117 1.67 -6.90 6.14
N ASP A 118 0.78 -6.75 7.11
CA ASP A 118 1.12 -6.72 8.52
C ASP A 118 1.31 -8.13 9.07
N THR A 119 2.32 -8.30 9.92
CA THR A 119 2.60 -9.58 10.57
C THR A 119 3.05 -9.41 12.01
N SER A 120 2.62 -10.32 12.87
CA SER A 120 3.13 -10.45 14.24
C SER A 120 4.33 -11.39 14.37
N GLY A 121 4.73 -12.08 13.29
CA GLY A 121 5.77 -13.11 13.32
C GLY A 121 6.59 -13.17 12.02
N ILE A 122 7.36 -12.11 11.72
CA ILE A 122 8.10 -12.00 10.45
C ILE A 122 9.14 -13.11 10.23
N ASP A 123 9.72 -13.66 11.30
CA ASP A 123 10.66 -14.79 11.19
C ASP A 123 9.96 -16.07 10.72
N GLY A 124 8.73 -16.31 11.20
CA GLY A 124 7.91 -17.41 10.73
C GLY A 124 7.49 -17.22 9.27
N VAL A 125 7.16 -15.99 8.86
CA VAL A 125 6.92 -15.67 7.45
C VAL A 125 8.16 -15.98 6.61
N ALA A 126 9.35 -15.51 7.01
CA ALA A 126 10.60 -15.78 6.30
C ALA A 126 10.88 -17.28 6.18
N SER A 127 10.71 -18.04 7.28
CA SER A 127 10.91 -19.49 7.29
C SER A 127 9.95 -20.20 6.34
N ARG A 128 8.67 -19.82 6.31
CA ARG A 128 7.65 -20.38 5.42
C ARG A 128 7.98 -20.09 3.94
N LEU A 129 8.35 -18.86 3.62
CA LEU A 129 8.72 -18.46 2.25
C LEU A 129 9.94 -19.27 1.77
N THR A 130 10.98 -19.38 2.61
CA THR A 130 12.18 -20.18 2.32
C THR A 130 11.84 -21.65 2.09
N ALA A 131 11.03 -22.24 2.98
CA ALA A 131 10.63 -23.65 2.87
C ALA A 131 9.78 -23.90 1.60
N SER A 132 9.08 -22.88 1.10
CA SER A 132 8.29 -22.94 -0.12
C SER A 132 9.06 -22.54 -1.38
N GLY A 133 10.36 -22.29 -1.28
CA GLY A 133 11.20 -21.87 -2.41
C GLY A 133 10.89 -20.49 -2.95
N VAL A 134 10.25 -19.62 -2.17
CA VAL A 134 9.96 -18.24 -2.56
C VAL A 134 11.17 -17.35 -2.24
N PRO A 135 11.82 -16.74 -3.25
CA PRO A 135 12.95 -15.85 -3.01
C PRO A 135 12.52 -14.60 -2.24
N HIS A 136 13.36 -14.14 -1.33
CA HIS A 136 13.17 -12.91 -0.55
C HIS A 136 14.50 -12.34 -0.06
N GLY A 137 14.54 -11.05 0.29
CA GLY A 137 15.73 -10.36 0.74
C GLY A 137 16.20 -10.68 2.16
N GLY A 138 15.47 -11.55 2.89
CA GLY A 138 15.68 -11.76 4.32
C GLY A 138 14.94 -10.74 5.17
N VAL A 139 15.05 -10.88 6.49
CA VAL A 139 14.43 -9.95 7.44
C VAL A 139 15.42 -8.85 7.78
N HIS A 140 15.02 -7.61 7.56
CA HIS A 140 15.81 -6.42 7.87
C HIS A 140 15.22 -5.66 9.04
N ALA A 141 16.06 -5.26 9.99
CA ALA A 141 15.68 -4.30 11.03
C ALA A 141 15.82 -2.88 10.46
N ILE A 142 14.78 -2.09 10.60
CA ILE A 142 14.73 -0.70 10.17
C ILE A 142 14.27 0.21 11.31
N GLN A 143 14.49 1.50 11.16
CA GLN A 143 13.90 2.55 11.99
C GLN A 143 12.92 3.33 11.12
N ARG A 144 11.68 3.45 11.55
CA ARG A 144 10.66 4.25 10.86
C ARG A 144 10.36 5.53 11.64
N PRO A 145 10.22 6.67 10.97
CA PRO A 145 9.74 7.88 11.61
C PRO A 145 8.24 7.75 11.91
N VAL A 146 7.85 8.07 13.14
CA VAL A 146 6.47 8.15 13.56
C VAL A 146 6.20 9.54 14.09
N GLN A 147 5.17 10.21 13.56
CA GLN A 147 4.77 11.52 14.04
C GLN A 147 3.99 11.39 15.34
N THR A 148 4.42 12.15 16.36
CA THR A 148 3.74 12.26 17.65
C THR A 148 3.47 13.73 17.96
N GLU A 149 2.68 14.04 18.95
CA GLU A 149 2.46 15.43 19.41
C GLU A 149 3.78 16.11 19.84
N ALA A 150 4.73 15.35 20.36
CA ALA A 150 6.05 15.84 20.79
C ALA A 150 7.07 15.95 19.64
N GLY A 151 6.72 15.53 18.42
CA GLY A 151 7.63 15.54 17.26
C GLY A 151 7.79 14.17 16.61
N THR A 152 8.85 14.00 15.82
CA THR A 152 9.14 12.73 15.14
C THR A 152 9.90 11.77 16.06
N LEU A 153 9.32 10.61 16.34
CA LEU A 153 9.96 9.51 17.05
C LEU A 153 10.41 8.45 16.04
N MET A 154 11.63 7.92 16.22
CA MET A 154 12.11 6.77 15.44
C MET A 154 11.75 5.47 16.13
N GLU A 155 10.95 4.64 15.48
CA GLU A 155 10.52 3.35 16.02
C GLU A 155 11.16 2.19 15.29
N PRO A 156 11.60 1.15 16.01
CA PRO A 156 12.09 -0.06 15.38
C PRO A 156 10.95 -0.77 14.66
N ALA A 157 11.25 -1.25 13.46
CA ALA A 157 10.38 -2.13 12.70
C ALA A 157 11.22 -3.18 12.01
N ARG A 158 10.59 -4.28 11.59
CA ARG A 158 11.22 -5.35 10.82
C ARG A 158 10.49 -5.50 9.50
N TYR A 159 11.23 -5.77 8.46
CA TYR A 159 10.72 -5.74 7.11
C TYR A 159 11.32 -6.87 6.27
N LEU A 160 10.53 -7.42 5.34
CA LEU A 160 10.93 -8.45 4.39
C LEU A 160 10.23 -8.20 3.06
N GLU A 161 10.98 -8.25 1.96
CA GLU A 161 10.44 -8.17 0.60
C GLU A 161 10.59 -9.48 -0.14
N ILE A 162 9.54 -9.84 -0.88
CA ILE A 162 9.53 -10.97 -1.81
C ILE A 162 10.20 -10.55 -3.11
N SER A 163 10.90 -11.48 -3.73
CA SER A 163 11.55 -11.29 -5.03
C SER A 163 11.08 -12.34 -6.02
N ALA A 164 10.96 -11.97 -7.29
CA ALA A 164 10.85 -12.95 -8.38
C ALA A 164 12.26 -13.25 -8.94
N PRO A 165 12.53 -14.48 -9.39
CA PRO A 165 13.87 -14.88 -9.84
C PRO A 165 14.45 -14.02 -10.97
N ASP A 166 13.59 -13.56 -11.89
CA ASP A 166 14.00 -12.84 -13.10
C ASP A 166 13.86 -11.32 -12.99
N LEU A 167 13.59 -10.82 -11.76
CA LEU A 167 13.42 -9.39 -11.51
C LEU A 167 14.45 -8.89 -10.49
N PRO A 168 14.72 -7.58 -10.44
CA PRO A 168 15.54 -6.99 -9.39
C PRO A 168 15.06 -7.37 -7.99
N LEU A 169 15.97 -7.42 -7.02
CA LEU A 169 15.66 -7.78 -5.63
C LEU A 169 14.51 -6.91 -5.08
N GLY A 170 13.58 -7.53 -4.37
CA GLY A 170 12.40 -6.87 -3.81
C GLY A 170 11.30 -6.58 -4.83
N ARG A 171 11.37 -7.17 -6.03
CA ARG A 171 10.35 -6.99 -7.09
C ARG A 171 9.67 -8.29 -7.49
N VAL A 172 8.39 -8.16 -7.77
CA VAL A 172 7.54 -9.17 -8.40
C VAL A 172 6.82 -8.56 -9.60
N PRO A 173 6.19 -9.35 -10.49
CA PRO A 173 5.55 -8.82 -11.71
C PRO A 173 4.55 -7.69 -11.46
N GLU A 174 3.77 -7.75 -10.39
CA GLU A 174 2.80 -6.73 -10.01
C GLU A 174 3.40 -5.48 -9.37
N GLY A 175 4.64 -5.55 -8.85
CA GLY A 175 5.32 -4.43 -8.21
C GLY A 175 6.22 -4.85 -7.06
N ARG A 176 5.92 -4.42 -5.84
CA ARG A 176 6.64 -4.70 -4.60
C ARG A 176 5.68 -5.30 -3.58
N ILE A 177 6.00 -6.48 -3.10
CA ILE A 177 5.23 -7.18 -2.07
C ILE A 177 6.16 -7.53 -0.91
N GLY A 178 5.68 -7.30 0.29
CA GLY A 178 6.47 -7.60 1.48
C GLY A 178 5.62 -7.76 2.74
N PHE A 179 6.33 -7.88 3.84
CA PHE A 179 5.78 -7.99 5.18
C PHE A 179 6.46 -7.01 6.11
N ALA A 180 5.69 -6.40 6.98
CA ALA A 180 6.20 -5.52 8.02
C ALA A 180 5.72 -6.00 9.39
N GLN A 181 6.63 -5.96 10.35
CA GLN A 181 6.35 -6.16 11.76
C GLN A 181 6.78 -4.91 12.52
N ASN A 182 5.80 -4.16 12.99
CA ASN A 182 6.05 -3.02 13.84
C ASN A 182 6.36 -3.45 15.27
N ALA A 183 7.10 -2.64 16.01
CA ALA A 183 7.14 -2.78 17.46
C ALA A 183 5.72 -2.64 18.03
N THR A 184 5.44 -3.36 19.11
CA THR A 184 4.18 -3.21 19.83
C THR A 184 4.05 -1.73 20.23
N ALA A 185 3.01 -1.06 19.76
CA ALA A 185 2.80 0.34 20.06
C ALA A 185 2.66 0.53 21.58
N PRO A 186 3.28 1.56 22.18
CA PRO A 186 2.95 1.95 23.54
C PRO A 186 1.45 2.23 23.64
N ALA A 187 0.84 1.83 24.76
CA ALA A 187 -0.60 1.97 25.02
C ALA A 187 -1.11 3.43 24.98
N ASP A 188 -0.21 4.41 25.04
CA ASP A 188 -0.48 5.84 25.20
C ASP A 188 -0.42 6.65 23.92
N ARG A 189 -0.70 6.04 22.75
CA ARG A 189 -0.71 6.77 21.49
C ARG A 189 -2.09 7.36 21.20
N PRO A 190 -2.34 8.65 21.42
CA PRO A 190 -3.44 9.33 20.77
C PRO A 190 -3.01 9.63 19.33
N ALA A 191 -3.15 8.68 18.44
CA ALA A 191 -3.13 8.99 17.02
C ALA A 191 -4.55 9.41 16.65
N ASP A 192 -4.83 10.68 16.69
CA ASP A 192 -6.03 11.21 16.01
C ASP A 192 -5.78 11.16 14.50
N HIS A 193 -6.01 9.98 13.93
CA HIS A 193 -6.01 9.76 12.48
C HIS A 193 -7.41 9.99 11.93
N SER A 194 -8.07 11.06 12.38
CA SER A 194 -9.39 11.40 11.88
C SER A 194 -9.31 11.97 10.47
N HIS A 195 -10.23 11.51 9.63
CA HIS A 195 -10.39 11.96 8.27
C HIS A 195 -11.77 12.59 8.06
N PRO A 196 -11.87 13.74 7.37
CA PRO A 196 -13.16 14.35 7.02
C PRO A 196 -14.14 13.39 6.33
N ASN A 197 -13.64 12.44 5.53
CA ASN A 197 -14.45 11.39 4.87
C ASN A 197 -14.85 10.24 5.81
N GLY A 198 -14.47 10.27 7.08
CA GLY A 198 -14.79 9.24 8.06
C GLY A 198 -14.02 7.94 7.93
N ALA A 199 -12.95 7.88 7.12
CA ALA A 199 -12.12 6.70 6.97
C ALA A 199 -11.45 6.30 8.30
N ILE A 200 -11.36 4.98 8.56
CA ILE A 200 -10.89 4.41 9.81
C ILE A 200 -9.69 3.49 9.60
N ARG A 201 -9.80 2.57 8.63
CA ARG A 201 -8.79 1.50 8.41
C ARG A 201 -8.62 1.18 6.94
N LEU A 202 -7.40 0.77 6.59
CA LEU A 202 -7.10 0.11 5.33
C LEU A 202 -7.53 -1.37 5.44
N VAL A 203 -8.42 -1.83 4.54
CA VAL A 203 -9.06 -3.15 4.69
C VAL A 203 -8.88 -4.08 3.53
N GLU A 204 -8.55 -3.59 2.34
CA GLU A 204 -8.38 -4.43 1.15
C GLU A 204 -7.39 -3.82 0.16
N CYS A 205 -6.69 -4.70 -0.58
CA CYS A 205 -5.98 -4.40 -1.81
C CYS A 205 -6.43 -5.37 -2.90
N VAL A 206 -6.75 -4.88 -4.10
CA VAL A 206 -7.29 -5.69 -5.20
C VAL A 206 -6.26 -5.79 -6.32
N LEU A 207 -5.83 -7.00 -6.62
CA LEU A 207 -4.96 -7.34 -7.73
C LEU A 207 -5.79 -7.88 -8.89
N CYS A 208 -5.68 -7.28 -10.07
CA CYS A 208 -6.27 -7.80 -11.31
C CYS A 208 -5.20 -8.53 -12.12
N VAL A 209 -5.57 -9.68 -12.64
CA VAL A 209 -4.71 -10.53 -13.47
C VAL A 209 -5.49 -11.03 -14.69
N ASP A 210 -4.79 -11.50 -15.71
CA ASP A 210 -5.44 -12.23 -16.80
C ASP A 210 -6.12 -13.49 -16.28
N ASP A 211 -7.28 -13.84 -16.81
CA ASP A 211 -8.06 -14.99 -16.36
C ASP A 211 -7.24 -16.30 -16.38
N ALA A 212 -6.38 -16.47 -17.37
CA ALA A 212 -5.51 -17.63 -17.47
C ALA A 212 -4.45 -17.70 -16.35
N SER A 213 -4.04 -16.57 -15.82
CA SER A 213 -3.04 -16.46 -14.76
C SER A 213 -3.64 -16.57 -13.35
N LEU A 214 -4.96 -16.43 -13.21
CA LEU A 214 -5.62 -16.40 -11.90
C LEU A 214 -5.32 -17.63 -11.02
N PRO A 215 -5.35 -18.88 -11.52
CA PRO A 215 -5.06 -20.05 -10.68
C PRO A 215 -3.63 -20.05 -10.13
N GLU A 216 -2.65 -19.69 -10.95
CA GLU A 216 -1.24 -19.63 -10.56
C GLU A 216 -1.01 -18.53 -9.54
N VAL A 217 -1.51 -17.31 -9.81
CA VAL A 217 -1.37 -16.17 -8.91
C VAL A 217 -2.08 -16.43 -7.59
N THR A 218 -3.26 -17.04 -7.62
CA THR A 218 -3.99 -17.43 -6.40
C THR A 218 -3.16 -18.38 -5.54
N ARG A 219 -2.59 -19.42 -6.14
CA ARG A 219 -1.70 -20.37 -5.43
C ARG A 219 -0.46 -19.67 -4.86
N ARG A 220 0.18 -18.79 -5.64
CA ARG A 220 1.35 -18.00 -5.25
C ARG A 220 1.05 -17.13 -4.03
N TYR A 221 -0.07 -16.41 -4.03
CA TYR A 221 -0.51 -15.58 -2.91
C TYR A 221 -0.93 -16.41 -1.68
N GLY A 222 -1.49 -17.60 -1.90
CA GLY A 222 -1.71 -18.59 -0.83
C GLY A 222 -0.42 -18.96 -0.10
N THR A 223 0.65 -19.19 -0.87
CA THR A 223 2.00 -19.42 -0.32
C THR A 223 2.54 -18.17 0.41
N TYR A 224 2.38 -16.98 -0.17
CA TYR A 224 2.85 -15.74 0.45
C TYR A 224 2.21 -15.51 1.82
N PHE A 225 0.90 -15.69 1.93
CA PHE A 225 0.18 -15.43 3.17
C PHE A 225 0.05 -16.63 4.11
N GLY A 226 0.41 -17.84 3.65
CA GLY A 226 0.13 -19.07 4.40
C GLY A 226 -1.37 -19.25 4.65
N GLN A 227 -2.20 -18.90 3.67
CA GLN A 227 -3.65 -18.87 3.80
C GLN A 227 -4.31 -19.40 2.53
N GLU A 228 -5.32 -20.28 2.72
CA GLU A 228 -6.20 -20.66 1.62
C GLU A 228 -7.20 -19.55 1.32
N PRO A 229 -7.40 -19.18 0.05
CA PRO A 229 -8.37 -18.17 -0.34
C PRO A 229 -9.81 -18.71 -0.34
N ALA A 230 -10.77 -17.84 -0.12
CA ALA A 230 -12.15 -18.09 -0.51
C ALA A 230 -12.32 -17.77 -2.01
N VAL A 231 -12.58 -18.80 -2.83
CA VAL A 231 -12.70 -18.65 -4.29
C VAL A 231 -14.18 -18.68 -4.71
N ALA A 232 -14.59 -17.72 -5.54
CA ALA A 232 -15.90 -17.65 -6.16
C ALA A 232 -15.75 -17.18 -7.62
N GLY A 233 -15.93 -18.09 -8.57
CA GLY A 233 -15.68 -17.81 -9.99
C GLY A 233 -14.26 -17.31 -10.24
N GLN A 234 -14.12 -16.15 -10.86
CA GLN A 234 -12.84 -15.49 -11.17
C GLN A 234 -12.36 -14.55 -10.04
N VAL A 235 -12.74 -14.80 -8.80
CA VAL A 235 -12.35 -13.98 -7.65
C VAL A 235 -11.86 -14.86 -6.51
N ALA A 236 -10.64 -14.62 -6.04
CA ALA A 236 -10.02 -15.28 -4.89
C ALA A 236 -9.74 -14.25 -3.78
N ARG A 237 -10.27 -14.49 -2.57
CA ARG A 237 -10.14 -13.57 -1.42
C ARG A 237 -9.32 -14.17 -0.31
N PHE A 238 -8.26 -13.48 0.08
CA PHE A 238 -7.43 -13.77 1.25
C PHE A 238 -7.88 -12.87 2.40
N GLY A 239 -9.00 -13.24 3.04
CA GLY A 239 -9.73 -12.36 3.95
C GLY A 239 -8.93 -11.88 5.16
N ARG A 240 -7.96 -12.66 5.65
CA ARG A 240 -7.10 -12.24 6.75
C ARG A 240 -6.01 -11.27 6.28
N ALA A 241 -5.42 -11.51 5.11
CA ALA A 241 -4.42 -10.62 4.53
C ALA A 241 -5.03 -9.33 3.96
N GLY A 242 -6.36 -9.26 3.78
CA GLY A 242 -7.01 -8.13 3.14
C GLY A 242 -6.68 -8.01 1.65
N VAL A 243 -6.51 -9.15 0.95
CA VAL A 243 -6.14 -9.13 -0.47
C VAL A 243 -7.17 -9.91 -1.29
N THR A 244 -7.59 -9.32 -2.39
CA THR A 244 -8.44 -9.95 -3.40
C THR A 244 -7.66 -10.04 -4.71
N VAL A 245 -7.63 -11.22 -5.31
CA VAL A 245 -7.13 -11.44 -6.67
C VAL A 245 -8.34 -11.67 -7.57
N VAL A 246 -8.42 -10.94 -8.68
CA VAL A 246 -9.56 -11.00 -9.60
C VAL A 246 -9.08 -11.20 -11.03
N GLY A 247 -9.72 -12.09 -11.76
CA GLY A 247 -9.54 -12.24 -13.21
C GLY A 247 -10.12 -11.03 -13.96
N ALA A 248 -9.48 -10.64 -15.06
CA ALA A 248 -9.85 -9.46 -15.85
C ALA A 248 -11.33 -9.46 -16.28
N SER A 249 -11.88 -10.63 -16.62
CA SER A 249 -13.29 -10.77 -16.99
C SER A 249 -14.28 -10.48 -15.85
N ALA A 250 -13.86 -10.63 -14.59
CA ALA A 250 -14.71 -10.39 -13.42
C ALA A 250 -14.51 -9.01 -12.78
N LEU A 251 -13.51 -8.23 -13.23
CA LEU A 251 -13.21 -6.92 -12.66
C LEU A 251 -14.40 -5.98 -12.69
N GLY A 252 -15.13 -5.91 -13.81
CA GLY A 252 -16.31 -5.06 -13.96
C GLY A 252 -17.46 -5.38 -13.00
N GLY A 253 -17.50 -6.60 -12.44
CA GLY A 253 -18.45 -6.98 -11.38
C GLY A 253 -18.06 -6.43 -9.99
N LEU A 254 -16.79 -6.13 -9.75
CA LEU A 254 -16.30 -5.50 -8.53
C LEU A 254 -16.23 -3.97 -8.66
N LEU A 255 -15.73 -3.49 -9.78
CA LEU A 255 -15.46 -2.08 -10.08
C LEU A 255 -16.06 -1.72 -11.45
N PRO A 256 -17.36 -1.44 -11.54
CA PRO A 256 -18.02 -1.12 -12.80
C PRO A 256 -17.38 0.05 -13.52
N GLY A 257 -17.00 -0.17 -14.79
CA GLY A 257 -16.36 0.86 -15.62
C GLY A 257 -14.84 0.93 -15.49
N GLU A 258 -14.24 0.34 -14.45
CA GLU A 258 -12.77 0.32 -14.28
C GLU A 258 -12.11 -0.75 -15.16
N ARG A 259 -10.87 -0.46 -15.53
CA ARG A 259 -9.99 -1.36 -16.29
C ARG A 259 -8.61 -1.38 -15.66
N ALA A 260 -7.97 -2.54 -15.66
CA ALA A 260 -6.57 -2.65 -15.26
C ALA A 260 -5.67 -1.94 -16.28
N ALA A 261 -4.77 -1.09 -15.80
CA ALA A 261 -3.77 -0.41 -16.64
C ALA A 261 -2.66 -1.36 -17.16
N GLY A 262 -2.60 -2.57 -16.62
CA GLY A 262 -1.67 -3.64 -17.00
C GLY A 262 -2.09 -4.97 -16.37
N SER A 263 -1.37 -6.05 -16.68
CA SER A 263 -1.59 -7.37 -16.09
C SER A 263 -0.23 -8.00 -15.75
N PRO A 264 -0.02 -8.41 -14.47
CA PRO A 264 -0.83 -8.14 -13.28
C PRO A 264 -0.76 -6.66 -12.84
N ALA A 265 -1.82 -6.13 -12.22
CA ALA A 265 -1.84 -4.77 -11.68
C ALA A 265 -2.73 -4.66 -10.43
N PHE A 266 -2.29 -3.93 -9.42
CA PHE A 266 -3.17 -3.51 -8.34
C PHE A 266 -4.11 -2.42 -8.87
N VAL A 267 -5.40 -2.67 -8.81
CA VAL A 267 -6.44 -1.80 -9.42
C VAL A 267 -7.22 -1.01 -8.39
N ALA A 268 -7.21 -1.44 -7.13
CA ALA A 268 -7.92 -0.77 -6.07
C ALA A 268 -7.32 -1.06 -4.69
N TYR A 269 -7.63 -0.18 -3.75
CA TYR A 269 -7.57 -0.48 -2.32
C TYR A 269 -8.86 -0.01 -1.64
N GLY A 270 -9.22 -0.67 -0.54
CA GLY A 270 -10.44 -0.39 0.23
C GLY A 270 -10.13 0.15 1.61
N VAL A 271 -10.93 1.14 2.04
CA VAL A 271 -10.93 1.67 3.40
C VAL A 271 -12.30 1.49 4.03
N SER A 272 -12.34 1.18 5.33
CA SER A 272 -13.61 1.24 6.07
C SER A 272 -13.90 2.67 6.51
N VAL A 273 -15.17 3.05 6.54
CA VAL A 273 -15.65 4.38 6.96
C VAL A 273 -16.71 4.26 8.04
N ARG A 274 -16.79 5.27 8.92
CA ARG A 274 -17.76 5.31 10.02
C ARG A 274 -19.19 5.34 9.51
N GLU A 275 -19.48 6.17 8.52
CA GLU A 275 -20.79 6.38 7.93
C GLU A 275 -20.67 6.63 6.43
N LEU A 276 -21.00 5.62 5.63
CA LEU A 276 -20.83 5.67 4.18
C LEU A 276 -21.65 6.78 3.51
N ALA A 277 -22.84 7.06 4.03
CA ALA A 277 -23.68 8.13 3.52
C ALA A 277 -23.07 9.53 3.74
N ALA A 278 -22.36 9.73 4.86
CA ALA A 278 -21.61 10.97 5.11
C ALA A 278 -20.41 11.10 4.18
N THR A 279 -19.66 10.00 3.98
CA THR A 279 -18.56 9.92 3.01
C THR A 279 -19.04 10.29 1.62
N GLU A 280 -20.16 9.70 1.15
CA GLU A 280 -20.71 9.99 -0.17
C GLU A 280 -21.11 11.46 -0.32
N ARG A 281 -21.77 12.06 0.69
CA ARG A 281 -22.12 13.48 0.66
C ARG A 281 -20.89 14.37 0.55
N LEU A 282 -19.83 14.07 1.30
CA LEU A 282 -18.58 14.81 1.24
C LEU A 282 -17.94 14.73 -0.15
N LEU A 283 -17.81 13.50 -0.69
CA LEU A 283 -17.20 13.29 -2.01
C LEU A 283 -17.95 14.04 -3.10
N ARG A 284 -19.30 13.95 -3.11
CA ARG A 284 -20.13 14.70 -4.06
C ARG A 284 -20.05 16.21 -3.86
N GLY A 285 -19.96 16.66 -2.62
CA GLY A 285 -19.76 18.09 -2.29
C GLY A 285 -18.41 18.65 -2.74
N ASN A 286 -17.41 17.77 -2.92
CA ASN A 286 -16.10 18.09 -3.46
C ASN A 286 -15.99 17.81 -4.98
N ASP A 287 -17.12 17.67 -5.69
CA ASP A 287 -17.18 17.35 -7.12
C ASP A 287 -16.40 16.08 -7.52
N VAL A 288 -16.40 15.07 -6.64
CA VAL A 288 -15.78 13.78 -6.93
C VAL A 288 -16.84 12.83 -7.48
N PRO A 289 -16.67 12.28 -8.70
CA PRO A 289 -17.57 11.26 -9.24
C PRO A 289 -17.55 10.00 -8.37
N VAL A 290 -18.73 9.56 -7.93
CA VAL A 290 -18.92 8.41 -7.05
C VAL A 290 -19.68 7.32 -7.79
N THR A 291 -19.18 6.09 -7.75
CA THR A 291 -19.84 4.89 -8.25
C THR A 291 -20.21 3.98 -7.07
N ARG A 292 -21.50 3.65 -6.91
CA ARG A 292 -21.95 2.65 -5.93
C ARG A 292 -21.84 1.24 -6.51
N THR A 293 -21.31 0.31 -5.71
CA THR A 293 -21.24 -1.13 -6.03
C THR A 293 -22.22 -1.94 -5.18
N GLY A 294 -22.80 -1.30 -4.16
CA GLY A 294 -23.79 -1.92 -3.28
C GLY A 294 -24.35 -0.93 -2.25
N PRO A 295 -25.22 -1.40 -1.35
CA PRO A 295 -25.77 -0.54 -0.28
C PRO A 295 -24.70 -0.01 0.66
N ASP A 296 -23.65 -0.80 0.88
CA ASP A 296 -22.62 -0.58 1.90
C ASP A 296 -21.25 -0.31 1.32
N GLU A 297 -21.17 -0.06 0.00
CA GLU A 297 -19.93 0.12 -0.71
C GLU A 297 -20.08 1.11 -1.88
N LEU A 298 -19.08 1.96 -2.01
CA LEU A 298 -18.90 2.84 -3.17
C LEU A 298 -17.41 2.97 -3.48
N PHE A 299 -17.08 3.43 -4.67
CA PHE A 299 -15.70 3.78 -5.01
C PHE A 299 -15.62 5.06 -5.83
N VAL A 300 -14.40 5.59 -5.89
CA VAL A 300 -14.00 6.71 -6.74
C VAL A 300 -12.72 6.34 -7.48
N ALA A 301 -12.55 6.79 -8.71
CA ALA A 301 -11.30 6.68 -9.43
C ALA A 301 -10.35 7.81 -9.02
N ALA A 302 -9.09 7.50 -8.71
CA ALA A 302 -8.07 8.46 -8.32
C ALA A 302 -6.69 8.01 -8.83
N LEU A 303 -6.11 8.77 -9.74
CA LEU A 303 -4.71 8.60 -10.18
C LEU A 303 -4.38 7.14 -10.57
N GLY A 304 -5.19 6.56 -11.47
CA GLY A 304 -4.98 5.19 -11.95
C GLY A 304 -5.38 4.06 -11.00
N THR A 305 -6.01 4.37 -9.87
CA THR A 305 -6.44 3.39 -8.85
C THR A 305 -7.87 3.72 -8.39
N ALA A 306 -8.68 2.70 -8.11
CA ALA A 306 -9.96 2.88 -7.44
C ALA A 306 -9.78 2.90 -5.92
N VAL A 307 -10.35 3.91 -5.26
CA VAL A 307 -10.45 3.97 -3.79
C VAL A 307 -11.85 3.53 -3.39
N VAL A 308 -11.95 2.38 -2.72
CA VAL A 308 -13.22 1.79 -2.30
C VAL A 308 -13.50 2.17 -0.85
N PHE A 309 -14.70 2.70 -0.60
CA PHE A 309 -15.18 3.04 0.73
C PHE A 309 -16.25 2.04 1.16
N ARG A 310 -16.08 1.43 2.34
CA ARG A 310 -17.01 0.44 2.91
C ARG A 310 -17.52 0.87 4.26
N GLN A 311 -18.82 0.65 4.49
CA GLN A 311 -19.41 0.86 5.81
C GLN A 311 -18.70 -0.01 6.86
N GLU A 312 -18.24 0.60 7.96
CA GLU A 312 -17.67 -0.14 9.10
C GLU A 312 -18.71 -1.05 9.75
N GLY A 313 -18.27 -2.22 10.27
CA GLY A 313 -19.13 -3.19 10.96
C GLY A 313 -19.72 -4.28 10.08
N LEU A 314 -19.66 -4.15 8.76
CA LEU A 314 -20.07 -5.21 7.84
C LEU A 314 -18.87 -6.13 7.49
N ARG A 315 -18.53 -7.01 8.43
CA ARG A 315 -17.78 -8.21 8.03
C ARG A 315 -18.68 -8.98 7.08
N ARG A 316 -18.30 -9.12 5.80
CA ARG A 316 -18.93 -10.09 4.92
C ARG A 316 -18.88 -11.43 5.64
N GLU A 317 -20.00 -11.85 6.20
CA GLU A 317 -20.13 -13.19 6.77
C GLU A 317 -19.70 -14.18 5.69
N ARG A 318 -18.85 -15.09 6.11
CA ARG A 318 -18.41 -16.23 5.30
C ARG A 318 -19.65 -16.89 4.74
N GLY A 319 -19.68 -17.13 3.44
CA GLY A 319 -20.79 -17.74 2.73
C GLY A 319 -21.50 -18.82 3.55
N GLY A 320 -22.61 -18.46 4.12
CA GLY A 320 -23.58 -19.35 4.71
C GLY A 320 -24.37 -19.99 3.57
N GLY A 321 -24.37 -21.30 3.56
CA GLY A 321 -24.88 -22.16 2.52
C GLY A 321 -26.25 -21.81 2.00
N LEU A 322 -26.38 -21.95 0.71
CA LEU A 322 -27.62 -22.25 0.04
C LEU A 322 -28.16 -23.60 0.60
N ARG A 323 -29.33 -23.55 1.22
CA ARG A 323 -30.22 -24.70 1.31
C ARG A 323 -31.05 -24.79 0.07
#